data_5949113de9583dfa3129e6a8014f4b7c
#
_entry.id   5949113de9583dfa3129e6a8014f4b7c
#
_cell.length_a   1.000
_cell.length_b   1.000
_cell.length_c   1.000
_cell.angle_alpha   90.00
_cell.angle_beta   90.00
_cell.angle_gamma   90.00
#
_symmetry.space_group_name_H-M   'P 1'
#
loop_
_entity.id
_entity.type
_entity.pdbx_description
1 polymer ?
#
loop_
_entity_poly.entity_id
_entity_poly.type
_entity_poly.pdbx_seq_one_letter_code
_entity_poly.pdbx_strand_id
1 'polypeptide(L)'
;MKTILCAALTVLAITSANAAGEDVHSAHSMLPFCKLSSRQTMANTRNALMYGQCFGIISGVVMMTEVLRQAQANGKAELDPMLCVEIPGDTTILQLIDTVVKYGESHPDQSGERFEVVAFGAFRDAWPCRN
;
A
#
# COMPACT_ATOMS: atom_id res chain seq x y z
N MET A 1 -70.58 3.14 -15.98
CA MET A 1 -69.57 4.14 -15.51
C MET A 1 -68.54 3.37 -14.69
N LYS A 2 -67.39 3.08 -15.28
CA LYS A 2 -66.27 2.43 -14.59
C LYS A 2 -65.08 3.36 -14.63
N THR A 3 -64.78 3.98 -13.50
CA THR A 3 -63.64 4.86 -13.28
C THR A 3 -62.39 4.02 -13.10
N ILE A 4 -61.47 4.09 -14.06
CA ILE A 4 -60.13 3.45 -13.98
C ILE A 4 -59.22 4.41 -13.26
N LEU A 5 -58.82 4.07 -12.03
CA LEU A 5 -57.73 4.77 -11.30
C LEU A 5 -56.39 4.29 -11.88
N CYS A 6 -55.70 5.17 -12.59
CA CYS A 6 -54.30 4.97 -12.94
C CYS A 6 -53.43 5.32 -11.73
N ALA A 7 -52.92 4.28 -11.04
CA ALA A 7 -51.89 4.42 -10.05
C ALA A 7 -50.52 4.65 -10.74
N ALA A 8 -50.01 5.89 -10.65
CA ALA A 8 -48.67 6.21 -11.13
C ALA A 8 -47.64 5.62 -10.13
N LEU A 9 -46.96 4.55 -10.54
CA LEU A 9 -45.76 4.05 -9.83
C LEU A 9 -44.59 4.99 -10.13
N THR A 10 -44.30 5.87 -9.21
CA THR A 10 -43.03 6.59 -9.17
C THR A 10 -41.93 5.65 -8.73
N VAL A 11 -41.14 5.15 -9.70
CA VAL A 11 -39.91 4.42 -9.43
C VAL A 11 -38.88 5.44 -8.92
N LEU A 12 -38.62 5.45 -7.61
CA LEU A 12 -37.46 6.15 -7.06
C LEU A 12 -36.21 5.39 -7.55
N ALA A 13 -35.53 5.95 -8.55
CA ALA A 13 -34.18 5.54 -8.89
C ALA A 13 -33.26 5.92 -7.71
N ILE A 14 -32.96 4.97 -6.85
CA ILE A 14 -31.90 5.12 -5.87
C ILE A 14 -30.58 5.06 -6.66
N THR A 15 -30.09 6.23 -7.06
CA THR A 15 -28.71 6.35 -7.51
C THR A 15 -27.83 6.06 -6.29
N SER A 16 -27.34 4.83 -6.19
CA SER A 16 -26.24 4.50 -5.30
C SER A 16 -25.06 5.36 -5.74
N ALA A 17 -24.87 6.51 -5.13
CA ALA A 17 -23.61 7.21 -5.15
C ALA A 17 -22.61 6.25 -4.50
N ASN A 18 -21.86 5.49 -5.31
CA ASN A 18 -20.63 4.88 -4.88
C ASN A 18 -19.71 6.05 -4.50
N ALA A 19 -19.79 6.49 -3.24
CA ALA A 19 -18.67 7.11 -2.60
C ALA A 19 -17.61 6.02 -2.58
N ALA A 20 -16.77 5.97 -3.60
CA ALA A 20 -15.51 5.27 -3.55
C ALA A 20 -14.76 5.94 -2.40
N GLY A 21 -14.89 5.38 -1.19
CA GLY A 21 -14.10 5.81 -0.06
C GLY A 21 -12.66 5.70 -0.51
N GLU A 22 -11.95 6.82 -0.49
CA GLU A 22 -10.52 6.85 -0.80
C GLU A 22 -9.87 5.76 0.04
N ASP A 23 -9.24 4.77 -0.62
CA ASP A 23 -8.62 3.66 0.11
C ASP A 23 -7.46 4.23 0.93
N VAL A 24 -7.68 4.31 2.23
CA VAL A 24 -6.70 4.87 3.19
C VAL A 24 -5.38 4.09 3.20
N HIS A 25 -5.33 2.92 2.59
CA HIS A 25 -4.14 2.09 2.40
C HIS A 25 -3.55 2.18 0.99
N SER A 26 -4.06 3.04 0.12
CA SER A 26 -3.46 3.29 -1.18
C SER A 26 -2.11 4.00 -1.04
N ALA A 27 -1.24 3.84 -2.04
CA ALA A 27 0.04 4.55 -2.06
C ALA A 27 -0.16 6.07 -2.05
N HIS A 28 -1.18 6.58 -2.76
CA HIS A 28 -1.53 8.01 -2.74
C HIS A 28 -1.81 8.52 -1.34
N SER A 29 -2.58 7.76 -0.55
CA SER A 29 -2.96 8.16 0.81
C SER A 29 -1.82 8.02 1.81
N MET A 30 -0.93 7.03 1.64
CA MET A 30 0.12 6.69 2.62
C MET A 30 1.43 7.45 2.41
N LEU A 31 1.88 7.64 1.16
CA LEU A 31 3.20 8.25 0.86
C LEU A 31 3.42 9.62 1.50
N PRO A 32 2.44 10.55 1.58
CA PRO A 32 2.63 11.82 2.25
C PRO A 32 3.04 11.69 3.72
N PHE A 33 2.50 10.69 4.42
CA PHE A 33 2.82 10.45 5.84
C PHE A 33 4.17 9.77 6.03
N CYS A 34 4.62 8.95 5.08
CA CYS A 34 5.96 8.37 5.08
C CYS A 34 7.07 9.44 5.00
N LYS A 35 6.77 10.60 4.42
CA LYS A 35 7.71 11.73 4.27
C LYS A 35 7.74 12.69 5.46
N LEU A 36 6.93 12.46 6.49
CA LEU A 36 6.87 13.36 7.64
C LEU A 36 8.21 13.40 8.39
N SER A 37 8.70 14.60 8.69
CA SER A 37 9.80 14.79 9.63
C SER A 37 9.34 14.46 11.06
N SER A 38 10.29 14.20 11.95
CA SER A 38 10.00 13.95 13.37
C SER A 38 9.12 15.03 13.99
N ARG A 39 9.37 16.32 13.67
CA ARG A 39 8.55 17.43 14.15
C ARG A 39 7.12 17.36 13.64
N GLN A 40 6.92 17.05 12.36
CA GLN A 40 5.59 16.93 11.76
C GLN A 40 4.84 15.70 12.29
N THR A 41 5.54 14.60 12.52
CA THR A 41 4.98 13.37 13.12
C THR A 41 4.46 13.65 14.52
N MET A 42 5.19 14.43 15.33
CA MET A 42 4.81 14.77 16.71
C MET A 42 3.81 15.93 16.80
N ALA A 43 3.48 16.59 15.69
CA ALA A 43 2.61 17.77 15.69
C ALA A 43 1.16 17.46 16.08
N ASN A 44 0.67 16.25 15.74
CA ASN A 44 -0.68 15.80 16.10
C ASN A 44 -0.79 14.27 16.04
N THR A 45 -1.81 13.74 16.73
CA THR A 45 -2.05 12.30 16.83
C THR A 45 -2.27 11.62 15.47
N ARG A 46 -2.94 12.27 14.52
CA ARG A 46 -3.17 11.70 13.19
C ARG A 46 -1.86 11.48 12.45
N ASN A 47 -0.97 12.47 12.45
CA ASN A 47 0.35 12.33 11.81
C ASN A 47 1.16 11.21 12.44
N ALA A 48 1.18 11.12 13.78
CA ALA A 48 1.88 10.06 14.48
C ALA A 48 1.32 8.68 14.13
N LEU A 49 -0.01 8.53 14.09
CA LEU A 49 -0.67 7.29 13.73
C LEU A 49 -0.36 6.87 12.29
N MET A 50 -0.52 7.77 11.34
CA MET A 50 -0.31 7.48 9.91
C MET A 50 1.16 7.22 9.58
N TYR A 51 2.09 7.94 10.23
CA TYR A 51 3.53 7.63 10.12
C TYR A 51 3.84 6.24 10.70
N GLY A 52 3.24 5.90 11.85
CA GLY A 52 3.36 4.57 12.46
C GLY A 52 2.83 3.47 11.55
N GLN A 53 1.73 3.71 10.83
CA GLN A 53 1.21 2.77 9.82
C GLN A 53 2.19 2.60 8.65
N CYS A 54 2.74 3.70 8.11
CA CYS A 54 3.76 3.63 7.07
C CYS A 54 4.94 2.77 7.52
N PHE A 55 5.49 3.05 8.71
CA PHE A 55 6.58 2.28 9.31
C PHE A 55 6.21 0.80 9.48
N GLY A 56 5.03 0.52 10.02
CA GLY A 56 4.56 -0.84 10.29
C GLY A 56 4.36 -1.67 9.01
N ILE A 57 3.77 -1.07 7.97
CA ILE A 57 3.57 -1.74 6.68
C ILE A 57 4.92 -2.04 6.03
N ILE A 58 5.83 -1.08 5.96
CA ILE A 58 7.18 -1.28 5.40
C ILE A 58 7.92 -2.38 6.15
N SER A 59 7.90 -2.36 7.49
CA SER A 59 8.52 -3.40 8.31
C SER A 59 7.90 -4.78 8.07
N GLY A 60 6.58 -4.85 7.90
CA GLY A 60 5.86 -6.08 7.56
C GLY A 60 6.25 -6.64 6.21
N VAL A 61 6.40 -5.79 5.19
CA VAL A 61 6.85 -6.21 3.86
C VAL A 61 8.29 -6.74 3.93
N VAL A 62 9.19 -6.09 4.66
CA VAL A 62 10.56 -6.56 4.87
C VAL A 62 10.57 -7.92 5.55
N MET A 63 9.79 -8.10 6.61
CA MET A 63 9.69 -9.40 7.29
C MET A 63 9.18 -10.49 6.34
N MET A 64 8.18 -10.19 5.51
CA MET A 64 7.65 -11.14 4.52
C MET A 64 8.72 -11.55 3.50
N THR A 65 9.50 -10.60 2.96
CA THR A 65 10.57 -10.91 2.01
C THR A 65 11.62 -11.84 2.64
N GLU A 66 11.98 -11.62 3.90
CA GLU A 66 12.94 -12.44 4.61
C GLU A 66 12.41 -13.87 4.89
N VAL A 67 11.14 -13.99 5.30
CA VAL A 67 10.48 -15.31 5.49
C VAL A 67 10.45 -16.10 4.18
N LEU A 68 10.09 -15.45 3.07
CA LEU A 68 10.07 -16.08 1.75
C LEU A 68 11.48 -16.54 1.34
N ARG A 69 12.50 -15.69 1.52
CA ARG A 69 13.90 -16.02 1.24
C ARG A 69 14.39 -17.23 2.04
N GLN A 70 14.05 -17.28 3.34
CA GLN A 70 14.40 -18.42 4.21
C GLN A 70 13.67 -19.69 3.79
N ALA A 71 12.40 -19.61 3.43
CA ALA A 71 11.63 -20.76 2.95
C ALA A 71 12.24 -21.35 1.67
N GLN A 72 12.67 -20.50 0.74
CA GLN A 72 13.37 -20.90 -0.48
C GLN A 72 14.73 -21.53 -0.17
N ALA A 73 15.55 -20.90 0.67
CA ALA A 73 16.87 -21.40 1.04
C ALA A 73 16.80 -22.79 1.73
N ASN A 74 15.71 -23.05 2.45
CA ASN A 74 15.46 -24.34 3.10
C ASN A 74 14.77 -25.39 2.20
N GLY A 75 14.56 -25.10 0.92
CA GLY A 75 13.87 -26.00 -0.02
C GLY A 75 12.39 -26.23 0.31
N LYS A 76 11.78 -25.37 1.13
CA LYS A 76 10.37 -25.48 1.54
C LYS A 76 9.40 -24.80 0.58
N ALA A 77 9.89 -23.92 -0.27
CA ALA A 77 9.11 -23.24 -1.29
C ALA A 77 9.96 -23.02 -2.55
N GLU A 78 9.37 -23.27 -3.71
CA GLU A 78 9.90 -22.81 -4.99
C GLU A 78 9.19 -21.50 -5.30
N LEU A 79 9.92 -20.39 -5.16
CA LEU A 79 9.37 -19.07 -5.38
C LEU A 79 9.65 -18.62 -6.81
N ASP A 80 8.67 -17.93 -7.39
CA ASP A 80 8.87 -17.18 -8.62
C ASP A 80 10.07 -16.22 -8.42
N PRO A 81 11.08 -16.23 -9.31
CA PRO A 81 12.21 -15.30 -9.24
C PRO A 81 11.79 -13.83 -9.11
N MET A 82 10.59 -13.47 -9.63
CA MET A 82 10.03 -12.12 -9.51
C MET A 82 9.64 -11.75 -8.07
N LEU A 83 9.48 -12.72 -7.18
CA LEU A 83 9.16 -12.47 -5.77
C LEU A 83 10.42 -12.41 -4.89
N CYS A 84 11.59 -12.61 -5.48
CA CYS A 84 12.84 -12.61 -4.72
C CYS A 84 13.37 -11.20 -4.50
N VAL A 85 13.65 -10.86 -3.24
CA VAL A 85 14.24 -9.59 -2.80
C VAL A 85 15.34 -9.87 -1.80
N GLU A 86 16.52 -9.26 -1.99
CA GLU A 86 17.70 -9.38 -1.12
C GLU A 86 18.08 -8.05 -0.49
N ILE A 87 17.34 -7.63 0.53
CA ILE A 87 17.63 -6.40 1.27
C ILE A 87 18.93 -6.59 2.07
N PRO A 88 19.95 -5.71 1.92
CA PRO A 88 21.18 -5.78 2.71
C PRO A 88 20.90 -5.69 4.22
N GLY A 89 21.58 -6.51 5.02
CA GLY A 89 21.31 -6.62 6.46
C GLY A 89 21.65 -5.36 7.27
N ASP A 90 22.39 -4.42 6.71
CA ASP A 90 22.75 -3.13 7.29
C ASP A 90 21.80 -1.99 6.86
N THR A 91 20.76 -2.30 6.07
CA THR A 91 19.78 -1.31 5.62
C THR A 91 18.92 -0.85 6.78
N THR A 92 18.93 0.44 7.03
CA THR A 92 18.11 1.05 8.09
C THR A 92 16.67 1.24 7.66
N ILE A 93 15.75 1.31 8.63
CA ILE A 93 14.33 1.57 8.34
C ILE A 93 14.10 2.90 7.60
N LEU A 94 14.91 3.91 7.87
CA LEU A 94 14.81 5.20 7.17
C LEU A 94 15.21 5.08 5.70
N GLN A 95 16.20 4.25 5.39
CA GLN A 95 16.58 3.95 4.00
C GLN A 95 15.48 3.16 3.28
N LEU A 96 14.82 2.22 3.98
CA LEU A 96 13.68 1.49 3.44
C LEU A 96 12.51 2.44 3.12
N ILE A 97 12.17 3.33 4.04
CA ILE A 97 11.12 4.35 3.84
C ILE A 97 11.49 5.25 2.64
N ASP A 98 12.72 5.76 2.59
CA ASP A 98 13.20 6.62 1.49
C ASP A 98 13.11 5.91 0.13
N THR A 99 13.48 4.62 0.09
CA THR A 99 13.36 3.79 -1.13
C THR A 99 11.91 3.70 -1.61
N VAL A 100 10.97 3.42 -0.70
CA VAL A 100 9.55 3.32 -1.04
C VAL A 100 8.99 4.67 -1.49
N VAL A 101 9.36 5.75 -0.81
CA VAL A 101 8.93 7.11 -1.17
C VAL A 101 9.41 7.48 -2.58
N LYS A 102 10.69 7.30 -2.87
CA LYS A 102 11.28 7.60 -4.19
C LYS A 102 10.63 6.77 -5.30
N TYR A 103 10.42 5.48 -5.04
CA TYR A 103 9.76 4.61 -5.99
C TYR A 103 8.33 5.07 -6.27
N GLY A 104 7.53 5.34 -5.23
CA GLY A 104 6.15 5.80 -5.39
C GLY A 104 6.05 7.15 -6.11
N GLU A 105 7.00 8.07 -5.90
CA GLU A 105 7.07 9.35 -6.62
C GLU A 105 7.44 9.19 -8.10
N SER A 106 8.24 8.18 -8.43
CA SER A 106 8.62 7.88 -9.81
C SER A 106 7.60 7.03 -10.58
N HIS A 107 6.62 6.44 -9.87
CA HIS A 107 5.56 5.59 -10.44
C HIS A 107 4.16 6.12 -10.11
N PRO A 108 3.78 7.31 -10.61
CA PRO A 108 2.47 7.92 -10.31
C PRO A 108 1.29 7.10 -10.82
N ASP A 109 1.50 6.24 -11.82
CA ASP A 109 0.53 5.26 -12.34
C ASP A 109 0.14 4.21 -11.29
N GLN A 110 1.00 3.95 -10.29
CA GLN A 110 0.74 3.03 -9.20
C GLN A 110 0.16 3.70 -7.94
N SER A 111 -0.18 4.98 -8.01
CA SER A 111 -0.68 5.75 -6.86
C SER A 111 -1.99 5.18 -6.26
N GLY A 112 -2.83 4.55 -7.08
CA GLY A 112 -4.06 3.87 -6.65
C GLY A 112 -3.85 2.47 -6.09
N GLU A 113 -2.66 1.88 -6.26
CA GLU A 113 -2.36 0.56 -5.74
C GLU A 113 -2.25 0.56 -4.21
N ARG A 114 -2.42 -0.62 -3.62
CA ARG A 114 -2.20 -0.80 -2.19
C ARG A 114 -0.76 -0.49 -1.82
N PHE A 115 -0.57 0.20 -0.70
CA PHE A 115 0.75 0.69 -0.30
C PHE A 115 1.79 -0.43 -0.11
N GLU A 116 1.38 -1.60 0.42
CA GLU A 116 2.25 -2.75 0.56
C GLU A 116 2.72 -3.32 -0.79
N VAL A 117 1.91 -3.23 -1.84
CA VAL A 117 2.29 -3.65 -3.21
C VAL A 117 3.35 -2.71 -3.77
N VAL A 118 3.17 -1.40 -3.57
CA VAL A 118 4.14 -0.39 -3.98
C VAL A 118 5.45 -0.53 -3.18
N ALA A 119 5.38 -0.79 -1.88
CA ALA A 119 6.55 -1.04 -1.05
C ALA A 119 7.33 -2.28 -1.49
N PHE A 120 6.63 -3.38 -1.79
CA PHE A 120 7.27 -4.59 -2.33
C PHE A 120 7.91 -4.32 -3.70
N GLY A 121 7.22 -3.61 -4.59
CA GLY A 121 7.74 -3.19 -5.90
C GLY A 121 9.03 -2.38 -5.77
N ALA A 122 9.06 -1.43 -4.83
CA ALA A 122 10.22 -0.61 -4.54
C ALA A 122 11.43 -1.46 -4.09
N PHE A 123 11.21 -2.43 -3.22
CA PHE A 123 12.29 -3.30 -2.74
C PHE A 123 12.80 -4.23 -3.82
N ARG A 124 11.91 -4.77 -4.65
CA ARG A 124 12.29 -5.61 -5.79
C ARG A 124 13.11 -4.83 -6.83
N ASP A 125 12.77 -3.57 -7.06
CA ASP A 125 13.52 -2.70 -7.98
C ASP A 125 14.90 -2.36 -7.42
N ALA A 126 14.99 -2.05 -6.13
CA ALA A 126 16.22 -1.64 -5.48
C ALA A 126 17.18 -2.81 -5.18
N TRP A 127 16.63 -3.98 -4.83
CA TRP A 127 17.40 -5.14 -4.37
C TRP A 127 16.88 -6.46 -4.96
N PRO A 128 16.90 -6.62 -6.29
CA PRO A 128 16.52 -7.88 -6.92
C PRO A 128 17.53 -8.96 -6.57
N CYS A 129 17.05 -10.22 -6.41
CA CYS A 129 17.97 -11.33 -6.26
C CYS A 129 18.86 -11.46 -7.50
N ARG A 130 20.12 -11.70 -7.28
CA ARG A 130 21.09 -11.99 -8.34
C ARG A 130 21.08 -13.50 -8.59
N ASN A 131 20.72 -13.89 -9.81
CA ASN A 131 20.87 -15.27 -10.29
C ASN A 131 22.33 -15.64 -10.45
#